data_9dccddf522bfddbb5a3e782397fd061c
#
_entry.id   9dccddf522bfddbb5a3e782397fd061c
#
_cell.length_a   1.000
_cell.length_b   1.000
_cell.length_c   1.000
_cell.angle_alpha   90.00
_cell.angle_beta   90.00
_cell.angle_gamma   90.00
#
_symmetry.space_group_name_H-M   'P 1'
#
loop_
_entity.id
_entity.type
_entity.pdbx_description
1 polymer ?
#
loop_
_entity_poly.entity_id
_entity_poly.type
_entity_poly.pdbx_seq_one_letter_code
_entity_poly.pdbx_strand_id
1 'polypeptide(L)'
;DVLGGINHPVAQEWAWARPFDIRHVTPALYVDPAPETENRNMVWMKTFTPLADDPALHRAALTYASDYTLLEPILRQHGVAWIQPGMSVASLDHAMWFHRPARVDQWLLYVQDSPSAQGARGLGTGAVFTEDGTLVATVAQEGMIRLPEGAAARRARVRGAAQRMALRTVLR
;
A
#
# COMPACT_ATOMS: atom_id res chain seq x y z
N ASP A 1 -7.61 -17.92 -3.31
CA ASP A 1 -7.50 -17.06 -2.13
C ASP A 1 -6.23 -17.44 -1.36
N VAL A 2 -5.17 -16.64 -1.49
CA VAL A 2 -3.86 -16.90 -0.86
C VAL A 2 -3.94 -16.72 0.67
N LEU A 3 -4.77 -15.80 1.14
CA LEU A 3 -4.84 -15.42 2.56
C LEU A 3 -5.71 -16.36 3.39
N GLY A 4 -6.75 -16.95 2.80
CA GLY A 4 -7.68 -17.82 3.49
C GLY A 4 -7.06 -19.09 4.06
N GLY A 5 -5.94 -19.56 3.51
CA GLY A 5 -5.17 -20.71 3.98
C GLY A 5 -4.14 -20.40 5.09
N ILE A 6 -3.92 -19.12 5.42
CA ILE A 6 -2.88 -18.71 6.36
C ILE A 6 -3.48 -18.62 7.77
N ASN A 7 -2.92 -19.38 8.71
CA ASN A 7 -3.33 -19.34 10.12
C ASN A 7 -2.72 -18.12 10.84
N HIS A 8 -3.21 -16.93 10.50
CA HIS A 8 -2.84 -15.66 11.11
C HIS A 8 -4.06 -14.75 11.21
N PRO A 9 -4.37 -14.15 12.38
CA PRO A 9 -5.60 -13.37 12.58
C PRO A 9 -5.80 -12.27 11.54
N VAL A 10 -4.76 -11.50 11.23
CA VAL A 10 -4.81 -10.43 10.25
C VAL A 10 -5.03 -10.97 8.83
N ALA A 11 -4.43 -12.11 8.48
CA ALA A 11 -4.64 -12.72 7.17
C ALA A 11 -6.10 -13.20 7.01
N GLN A 12 -6.69 -13.77 8.06
CA GLN A 12 -8.09 -14.18 8.08
C GLN A 12 -9.05 -13.00 7.98
N GLU A 13 -8.78 -11.90 8.69
CA GLU A 13 -9.53 -10.65 8.56
C GLU A 13 -9.48 -10.13 7.14
N TRP A 14 -8.31 -10.09 6.53
CA TRP A 14 -8.14 -9.61 5.16
C TRP A 14 -8.79 -10.52 4.12
N ALA A 15 -8.86 -11.81 4.37
CA ALA A 15 -9.51 -12.77 3.47
C ALA A 15 -11.04 -12.68 3.51
N TRP A 16 -11.63 -12.46 4.68
CA TRP A 16 -13.06 -12.70 4.90
C TRP A 16 -13.86 -11.49 5.38
N ALA A 17 -13.23 -10.49 6.02
CA ALA A 17 -13.93 -9.37 6.63
C ALA A 17 -13.89 -8.07 5.81
N ARG A 18 -13.05 -7.97 4.78
CA ARG A 18 -12.98 -6.77 3.94
C ARG A 18 -14.19 -6.67 3.01
N PRO A 19 -14.92 -5.54 2.99
CA PRO A 19 -16.04 -5.34 2.09
C PRO A 19 -15.61 -4.91 0.67
N PHE A 20 -14.32 -4.94 0.36
CA PHE A 20 -13.74 -4.52 -0.92
C PHE A 20 -13.03 -5.66 -1.65
N ASP A 21 -13.28 -5.79 -2.97
CA ASP A 21 -12.44 -6.52 -3.90
C ASP A 21 -11.20 -5.66 -4.20
N ILE A 22 -10.04 -6.11 -3.73
CA ILE A 22 -8.75 -5.43 -3.94
C ILE A 22 -7.88 -6.33 -4.82
N ARG A 23 -7.49 -5.81 -5.98
CA ARG A 23 -6.64 -6.52 -6.94
C ARG A 23 -5.33 -5.78 -7.13
N HIS A 24 -4.26 -6.41 -6.73
CA HIS A 24 -2.93 -5.85 -6.85
C HIS A 24 -2.46 -5.83 -8.31
N VAL A 25 -2.00 -4.66 -8.78
CA VAL A 25 -1.26 -4.50 -10.04
C VAL A 25 0.22 -4.81 -9.81
N THR A 26 0.78 -4.28 -8.70
CA THR A 26 2.09 -4.68 -8.18
C THR A 26 1.93 -5.95 -7.31
N PRO A 27 2.97 -6.80 -7.16
CA PRO A 27 2.87 -8.00 -6.32
C PRO A 27 2.40 -7.67 -4.90
N ALA A 28 1.47 -8.44 -4.36
CA ALA A 28 0.97 -8.25 -2.99
C ALA A 28 2.05 -8.53 -1.95
N LEU A 29 2.04 -7.76 -0.83
CA LEU A 29 3.02 -7.85 0.26
C LEU A 29 2.49 -8.56 1.51
N TYR A 30 1.48 -9.40 1.40
CA TYR A 30 0.85 -9.98 2.58
C TYR A 30 1.78 -10.93 3.32
N VAL A 31 2.41 -11.85 2.63
CA VAL A 31 3.21 -12.96 3.17
C VAL A 31 4.69 -12.76 2.88
N ASP A 32 5.01 -12.54 1.62
CA ASP A 32 6.38 -12.43 1.13
C ASP A 32 6.72 -11.00 0.74
N PRO A 33 7.96 -10.56 0.99
CA PRO A 33 8.45 -9.30 0.46
C PRO A 33 8.43 -9.29 -1.06
N ALA A 34 8.19 -8.13 -1.66
CA ALA A 34 8.34 -7.99 -3.10
C ALA A 34 9.79 -8.31 -3.55
N PRO A 35 9.97 -8.93 -4.72
CA PRO A 35 11.30 -9.24 -5.26
C PRO A 35 12.11 -7.97 -5.54
N GLU A 36 11.45 -6.87 -5.83
CA GLU A 36 12.05 -5.57 -6.10
C GLU A 36 11.66 -4.54 -5.02
N THR A 37 12.63 -3.70 -4.64
CA THR A 37 12.41 -2.64 -3.65
C THR A 37 12.03 -1.35 -4.38
N GLU A 38 10.75 -1.17 -4.59
CA GLU A 38 10.15 0.04 -5.15
C GLU A 38 9.39 0.81 -4.06
N ASN A 39 9.25 2.11 -4.23
CA ASN A 39 8.44 2.94 -3.34
C ASN A 39 7.02 3.18 -3.89
N ARG A 40 6.58 2.36 -4.83
CA ARG A 40 5.28 2.45 -5.49
C ARG A 40 4.45 1.20 -5.27
N ASN A 41 3.15 1.40 -5.09
CA ASN A 41 2.15 0.34 -5.04
C ASN A 41 0.93 0.74 -5.86
N MET A 42 0.27 -0.20 -6.51
CA MET A 42 -0.95 0.06 -7.27
C MET A 42 -1.95 -1.07 -7.05
N VAL A 43 -3.19 -0.68 -6.77
CA VAL A 43 -4.30 -1.62 -6.60
C VAL A 43 -5.54 -1.11 -7.32
N TRP A 44 -6.30 -2.04 -7.92
CA TRP A 44 -7.69 -1.82 -8.26
C TRP A 44 -8.56 -2.17 -7.06
N MET A 45 -9.57 -1.37 -6.77
CA MET A 45 -10.49 -1.60 -5.66
C MET A 45 -11.93 -1.24 -6.02
N LYS A 46 -12.88 -2.01 -5.51
CA LYS A 46 -14.31 -1.69 -5.50
C LYS A 46 -15.01 -2.47 -4.38
N THR A 47 -16.22 -2.07 -3.99
CA THR A 47 -17.04 -2.89 -3.09
C THR A 47 -17.53 -4.16 -3.79
N PHE A 48 -17.74 -5.24 -3.03
CA PHE A 48 -18.30 -6.49 -3.58
C PHE A 48 -19.74 -6.35 -4.04
N THR A 49 -20.49 -5.46 -3.39
CA THR A 49 -21.91 -5.21 -3.68
C THR A 49 -22.13 -3.76 -4.07
N PRO A 50 -23.15 -3.47 -4.91
CA PRO A 50 -23.54 -2.10 -5.17
C PRO A 50 -23.96 -1.38 -3.87
N LEU A 51 -23.67 -0.09 -3.81
CA LEU A 51 -24.09 0.79 -2.72
C LEU A 51 -25.27 1.66 -3.18
N ALA A 52 -26.04 2.17 -2.19
CA ALA A 52 -27.06 3.16 -2.46
C ALA A 52 -26.47 4.40 -3.16
N ASP A 53 -27.24 5.07 -3.98
CA ASP A 53 -26.84 6.28 -4.70
C ASP A 53 -26.79 7.50 -3.77
N ASP A 54 -25.90 7.42 -2.77
CA ASP A 54 -25.61 8.45 -1.78
C ASP A 54 -24.14 8.85 -1.87
N PRO A 55 -23.83 10.08 -2.33
CA PRO A 55 -22.46 10.55 -2.43
C PRO A 55 -21.71 10.58 -1.08
N ALA A 56 -22.40 10.73 0.05
CA ALA A 56 -21.76 10.70 1.35
C ALA A 56 -21.31 9.28 1.72
N LEU A 57 -22.15 8.28 1.40
CA LEU A 57 -21.82 6.88 1.60
C LEU A 57 -20.61 6.46 0.75
N HIS A 58 -20.57 6.85 -0.52
CA HIS A 58 -19.44 6.56 -1.40
C HIS A 58 -18.14 7.21 -0.91
N ARG A 59 -18.18 8.47 -0.43
CA ARG A 59 -17.00 9.12 0.16
C ARG A 59 -16.52 8.42 1.44
N ALA A 60 -17.44 8.07 2.34
CA ALA A 60 -17.11 7.35 3.58
C ALA A 60 -16.47 5.98 3.28
N ALA A 61 -17.05 5.23 2.34
CA ALA A 61 -16.53 3.94 1.92
C ALA A 61 -15.14 4.07 1.24
N LEU A 62 -14.93 5.09 0.42
CA LEU A 62 -13.63 5.37 -0.19
C LEU A 62 -12.58 5.73 0.86
N THR A 63 -12.94 6.56 1.85
CA THR A 63 -12.03 6.89 2.97
C THR A 63 -11.62 5.64 3.72
N TYR A 64 -12.55 4.76 4.03
CA TYR A 64 -12.27 3.49 4.70
C TYR A 64 -11.34 2.59 3.86
N ALA A 65 -11.60 2.45 2.56
CA ALA A 65 -10.79 1.62 1.67
C ALA A 65 -9.37 2.17 1.47
N SER A 66 -9.22 3.49 1.49
CA SER A 66 -7.92 4.14 1.20
C SER A 66 -6.84 3.86 2.26
N ASP A 67 -7.23 3.44 3.47
CA ASP A 67 -6.28 3.07 4.53
C ASP A 67 -5.68 1.66 4.34
N TYR A 68 -6.30 0.77 3.59
CA TYR A 68 -5.90 -0.64 3.53
C TYR A 68 -4.47 -0.88 3.03
N THR A 69 -4.00 -0.12 2.05
CA THR A 69 -2.76 -0.41 1.34
C THR A 69 -1.78 0.78 1.29
N LEU A 70 -2.15 1.93 1.87
CA LEU A 70 -1.38 3.17 1.71
C LEU A 70 0.02 3.12 2.32
N LEU A 71 0.26 2.25 3.29
CA LEU A 71 1.60 2.04 3.87
C LEU A 71 2.43 0.98 3.12
N GLU A 72 1.86 0.27 2.14
CA GLU A 72 2.58 -0.75 1.36
C GLU A 72 3.79 -0.22 0.57
N PRO A 73 3.78 0.98 -0.03
CA PRO A 73 4.97 1.52 -0.67
C PRO A 73 6.18 1.61 0.26
N ILE A 74 5.94 1.90 1.56
CA ILE A 74 6.99 1.96 2.58
C ILE A 74 7.53 0.56 2.86
N LEU A 75 6.65 -0.42 3.06
CA LEU A 75 7.03 -1.81 3.29
C LEU A 75 7.82 -2.37 2.11
N ARG A 76 7.35 -2.11 0.91
CA ARG A 76 7.98 -2.50 -0.36
C ARG A 76 9.38 -1.95 -0.48
N GLN A 77 9.57 -0.65 -0.21
CA GLN A 77 10.88 -0.01 -0.23
C GLN A 77 11.85 -0.61 0.80
N HIS A 78 11.33 -1.15 1.89
CA HIS A 78 12.12 -1.81 2.94
C HIS A 78 12.33 -3.30 2.70
N GLY A 79 11.68 -3.90 1.70
CA GLY A 79 11.78 -5.33 1.39
C GLY A 79 11.20 -6.19 2.51
N VAL A 80 10.06 -5.79 3.07
CA VAL A 80 9.34 -6.49 4.14
C VAL A 80 7.88 -6.73 3.76
N ALA A 81 7.25 -7.69 4.43
CA ALA A 81 5.85 -8.05 4.24
C ALA A 81 5.03 -7.80 5.51
N TRP A 82 3.70 -7.71 5.38
CA TRP A 82 2.80 -7.37 6.49
C TRP A 82 2.89 -8.34 7.67
N ILE A 83 2.83 -9.65 7.40
CA ILE A 83 2.83 -10.68 8.46
C ILE A 83 4.24 -11.17 8.82
N GLN A 84 5.28 -10.48 8.37
CA GLN A 84 6.66 -10.87 8.71
C GLN A 84 6.89 -10.74 10.20
N PRO A 85 7.45 -11.79 10.88
CA PRO A 85 7.74 -11.73 12.31
C PRO A 85 8.63 -10.54 12.67
N GLY A 86 8.29 -9.84 13.75
CA GLY A 86 9.02 -8.67 14.23
C GLY A 86 8.63 -7.34 13.56
N MET A 87 7.66 -7.35 12.64
CA MET A 87 7.05 -6.13 12.11
C MET A 87 6.09 -5.52 13.12
N SER A 88 6.08 -4.20 13.20
CA SER A 88 5.01 -3.43 13.85
C SER A 88 4.68 -2.21 12.99
N VAL A 89 3.43 -2.13 12.56
CA VAL A 89 2.92 -1.06 11.70
C VAL A 89 1.66 -0.49 12.33
N ALA A 90 1.55 0.84 12.37
CA ALA A 90 0.36 1.53 12.80
C ALA A 90 0.21 2.86 12.05
N SER A 91 -0.99 3.17 11.61
CA SER A 91 -1.34 4.48 11.07
C SER A 91 -1.29 5.53 12.20
N LEU A 92 -0.76 6.71 11.92
CA LEU A 92 -0.66 7.83 12.87
C LEU A 92 -1.66 8.93 12.54
N ASP A 93 -1.92 9.14 11.28
CA ASP A 93 -2.91 10.08 10.76
C ASP A 93 -3.50 9.56 9.45
N HIS A 94 -4.47 10.26 8.89
CA HIS A 94 -5.01 10.01 7.56
C HIS A 94 -5.68 11.28 7.05
N ALA A 95 -5.22 11.80 5.93
CA ALA A 95 -5.77 12.98 5.29
C ALA A 95 -6.22 12.66 3.86
N MET A 96 -7.39 13.15 3.46
CA MET A 96 -7.96 12.88 2.16
C MET A 96 -8.61 14.14 1.56
N TRP A 97 -8.37 14.36 0.28
CA TRP A 97 -8.97 15.44 -0.52
C TRP A 97 -9.80 14.85 -1.64
N PHE A 98 -11.10 15.13 -1.63
CA PHE A 98 -12.03 14.71 -2.68
C PHE A 98 -12.10 15.78 -3.76
N HIS A 99 -11.76 15.42 -4.98
CA HIS A 99 -11.74 16.33 -6.13
C HIS A 99 -12.99 16.22 -6.98
N ARG A 100 -13.56 15.01 -7.12
CA ARG A 100 -14.72 14.73 -7.93
C ARG A 100 -15.59 13.64 -7.29
N PRO A 101 -16.88 13.59 -7.57
CA PRO A 101 -17.72 12.45 -7.20
C PRO A 101 -17.16 11.16 -7.80
N ALA A 102 -17.21 10.06 -7.03
CA ALA A 102 -16.86 8.74 -7.48
C ALA A 102 -17.78 7.70 -6.87
N ARG A 103 -17.99 6.61 -7.60
CA ARG A 103 -18.70 5.42 -7.10
C ARG A 103 -17.68 4.36 -6.75
N VAL A 104 -17.67 3.94 -5.47
CA VAL A 104 -16.73 2.91 -5.00
C VAL A 104 -17.19 1.48 -5.30
N ASP A 105 -18.40 1.31 -5.84
CA ASP A 105 -18.90 0.04 -6.37
C ASP A 105 -18.55 -0.15 -7.86
N GLN A 106 -17.82 0.80 -8.44
CA GLN A 106 -17.13 0.69 -9.71
C GLN A 106 -15.62 0.60 -9.45
N TRP A 107 -14.86 0.08 -10.42
CA TRP A 107 -13.42 -0.03 -10.27
C TRP A 107 -12.75 1.34 -10.16
N LEU A 108 -11.92 1.47 -9.13
CA LEU A 108 -11.05 2.62 -8.92
C LEU A 108 -9.61 2.14 -8.87
N LEU A 109 -8.73 2.81 -9.60
CA LEU A 109 -7.29 2.59 -9.53
C LEU A 109 -6.69 3.47 -8.43
N TYR A 110 -6.04 2.88 -7.47
CA TYR A 110 -5.33 3.57 -6.40
C TYR A 110 -3.82 3.43 -6.60
N VAL A 111 -3.17 4.52 -6.99
CA VAL A 111 -1.72 4.63 -7.21
C VAL A 111 -1.11 5.26 -5.97
N GLN A 112 -0.12 4.62 -5.39
CA GLN A 112 0.46 4.95 -4.09
C GLN A 112 1.98 5.05 -4.20
N ASP A 113 2.57 6.02 -3.50
CA ASP A 113 4.01 6.24 -3.42
C ASP A 113 4.44 6.53 -1.98
N SER A 114 5.71 6.33 -1.66
CA SER A 114 6.30 6.75 -0.39
C SER A 114 7.46 7.72 -0.63
N PRO A 115 7.25 9.03 -0.46
CA PRO A 115 8.30 10.02 -0.64
C PRO A 115 9.34 10.02 0.49
N SER A 116 8.98 9.52 1.68
CA SER A 116 9.85 9.56 2.86
C SER A 116 9.59 8.41 3.82
N ALA A 117 10.69 7.80 4.32
CA ALA A 117 10.63 6.81 5.38
C ALA A 117 11.92 6.86 6.21
N GLN A 118 11.84 7.37 7.46
CA GLN A 118 12.96 7.46 8.39
C GLN A 118 12.47 7.60 9.83
N GLY A 119 13.33 7.32 10.82
CA GLY A 119 13.00 7.50 12.23
C GLY A 119 11.82 6.64 12.71
N ALA A 120 11.68 5.44 12.17
CA ALA A 120 10.56 4.53 12.41
C ALA A 120 9.19 5.08 11.96
N ARG A 121 9.17 6.07 11.05
CA ARG A 121 7.97 6.60 10.42
C ARG A 121 8.13 6.62 8.91
N GLY A 122 7.03 6.55 8.19
CA GLY A 122 6.99 6.69 6.74
C GLY A 122 5.73 7.42 6.30
N LEU A 123 5.86 8.22 5.25
CA LEU A 123 4.74 8.90 4.62
C LEU A 123 4.32 8.11 3.38
N GLY A 124 3.07 7.67 3.34
CA GLY A 124 2.39 7.19 2.16
C GLY A 124 1.57 8.30 1.53
N THR A 125 1.63 8.44 0.22
CA THR A 125 0.78 9.34 -0.56
C THR A 125 0.08 8.55 -1.65
N GLY A 126 -1.11 8.97 -2.05
CA GLY A 126 -1.86 8.25 -3.06
C GLY A 126 -2.81 9.11 -3.88
N ALA A 127 -3.07 8.67 -5.09
CA ALA A 127 -4.04 9.25 -6.01
C ALA A 127 -5.02 8.17 -6.48
N VAL A 128 -6.31 8.47 -6.42
CA VAL A 128 -7.39 7.57 -6.81
C VAL A 128 -8.00 8.03 -8.12
N PHE A 129 -8.11 7.13 -9.07
CA PHE A 129 -8.64 7.39 -10.41
C PHE A 129 -9.80 6.46 -10.74
N THR A 130 -10.75 6.94 -11.53
CA THR A 130 -11.73 6.07 -12.22
C THR A 130 -11.08 5.29 -13.36
N GLU A 131 -11.77 4.33 -13.94
CA GLU A 131 -11.26 3.50 -15.06
C GLU A 131 -10.90 4.34 -16.30
N ASP A 132 -11.57 5.46 -16.52
CA ASP A 132 -11.26 6.40 -17.61
C ASP A 132 -10.08 7.34 -17.32
N GLY A 133 -9.43 7.21 -16.15
CA GLY A 133 -8.29 8.01 -15.75
C GLY A 133 -8.62 9.33 -15.07
N THR A 134 -9.89 9.60 -14.72
CA THR A 134 -10.27 10.81 -14.00
C THR A 134 -9.81 10.75 -12.54
N LEU A 135 -9.01 11.73 -12.08
CA LEU A 135 -8.59 11.85 -10.69
C LEU A 135 -9.78 12.25 -9.82
N VAL A 136 -10.11 11.43 -8.82
CA VAL A 136 -11.25 11.63 -7.92
C VAL A 136 -10.85 11.98 -6.49
N ALA A 137 -9.70 11.49 -6.02
CA ALA A 137 -9.21 11.82 -4.68
C ALA A 137 -7.68 11.74 -4.60
N THR A 138 -7.10 12.47 -3.63
CA THR A 138 -5.72 12.28 -3.17
C THR A 138 -5.71 12.02 -1.68
N VAL A 139 -4.70 11.25 -1.23
CA VAL A 139 -4.60 10.76 0.14
C VAL A 139 -3.16 10.93 0.63
N ALA A 140 -2.98 11.21 1.90
CA ALA A 140 -1.68 11.18 2.58
C ALA A 140 -1.85 10.60 3.97
N GLN A 141 -0.87 9.78 4.41
CA GLN A 141 -0.90 9.11 5.70
C GLN A 141 0.51 8.89 6.21
N GLU A 142 0.79 9.35 7.42
CA GLU A 142 2.01 8.94 8.12
C GLU A 142 1.72 7.65 8.91
N GLY A 143 2.64 6.69 8.83
CA GLY A 143 2.59 5.46 9.61
C GLY A 143 3.86 5.25 10.43
N MET A 144 3.71 4.70 11.63
CA MET A 144 4.81 4.14 12.38
C MET A 144 5.17 2.77 11.78
N ILE A 145 6.44 2.58 11.45
CA ILE A 145 6.94 1.32 10.89
C ILE A 145 8.19 0.90 11.63
N ARG A 146 8.08 -0.15 12.43
CA ARG A 146 9.21 -0.79 13.09
C ARG A 146 9.58 -2.06 12.33
N LEU A 147 10.78 -2.06 11.79
CA LEU A 147 11.28 -3.18 10.97
C LEU A 147 11.78 -4.32 11.85
N PRO A 148 11.72 -5.59 11.37
CA PRO A 148 12.34 -6.71 12.04
C PRO A 148 13.85 -6.48 12.23
N GLU A 149 14.42 -7.11 13.24
CA GLU A 149 15.87 -7.07 13.48
C GLU A 149 16.63 -7.59 12.23
N GLY A 150 17.65 -6.86 11.81
CA GLY A 150 18.43 -7.19 10.61
C GLY A 150 17.86 -6.68 9.27
N ALA A 151 16.63 -6.21 9.19
CA ALA A 151 16.06 -5.65 7.96
C ALA A 151 16.81 -4.39 7.48
N ALA A 152 17.27 -3.55 8.40
CA ALA A 152 18.10 -2.38 8.09
C ALA A 152 19.46 -2.76 7.49
N ALA A 153 20.08 -3.84 7.98
CA ALA A 153 21.34 -4.36 7.45
C ALA A 153 21.18 -4.96 6.05
N ARG A 154 20.04 -5.63 5.79
CA ARG A 154 19.71 -6.15 4.46
C ARG A 154 19.55 -5.01 3.44
N ARG A 155 18.87 -3.92 3.82
CA ARG A 155 18.71 -2.73 2.99
C ARG A 155 20.04 -2.05 2.66
N ALA A 156 20.93 -1.91 3.63
CA ALA A 156 22.25 -1.32 3.42
C ALA A 156 23.08 -2.15 2.41
N ARG A 157 22.96 -3.49 2.44
CA ARG A 157 23.62 -4.39 1.48
C ARG A 157 23.07 -4.23 0.06
N VAL A 158 21.74 -4.13 -0.10
CA VAL A 158 21.09 -3.95 -1.42
C VAL A 158 21.45 -2.60 -2.03
N ARG A 159 21.36 -1.51 -1.25
CA ARG A 159 21.78 -0.17 -1.72
C ARG A 159 23.26 -0.11 -2.08
N GLY A 160 24.14 -0.68 -1.28
CA GLY A 160 25.56 -0.73 -1.56
C GLY A 160 25.90 -1.56 -2.80
N ALA A 161 25.14 -2.59 -3.12
CA ALA A 161 25.30 -3.38 -4.34
C ALA A 161 24.83 -2.59 -5.57
N ALA A 162 23.66 -1.95 -5.51
CA ALA A 162 23.12 -1.13 -6.58
C ALA A 162 24.02 0.09 -6.90
N GLN A 163 24.54 0.79 -5.88
CA GLN A 163 25.50 1.88 -6.07
C GLN A 163 26.81 1.43 -6.71
N ARG A 164 27.34 0.28 -6.29
CA ARG A 164 28.55 -0.29 -6.90
C ARG A 164 28.33 -0.70 -8.36
N MET A 165 27.14 -1.19 -8.69
CA MET A 165 26.77 -1.55 -10.06
C MET A 165 26.63 -0.32 -10.95
N ALA A 166 25.96 0.75 -10.48
CA ALA A 166 25.83 2.03 -11.17
C ALA A 166 27.20 2.70 -11.43
N LEU A 167 28.10 2.74 -10.43
CA LEU A 167 29.45 3.26 -10.58
C LEU A 167 30.29 2.47 -11.61
N ARG A 168 30.14 1.15 -11.70
CA ARG A 168 30.80 0.34 -12.71
C ARG A 168 30.31 0.58 -14.13
N THR A 169 29.07 1.02 -14.29
CA THR A 169 28.47 1.34 -15.61
C THR A 169 28.89 2.73 -16.10
N VAL A 170 29.12 3.67 -15.18
CA VAL A 170 29.54 5.05 -15.51
C VAL A 170 31.08 5.17 -15.77
N LEU A 171 31.86 4.24 -15.23
CA LEU A 171 33.33 4.23 -15.36
C LEU A 171 33.86 3.31 -16.48
N ARG A 172 32.96 2.80 -17.34
CA ARG A 172 33.29 2.10 -18.59
C ARG A 172 32.92 2.98 -19.80
#